data_80d4167a8505584c0f31453e8914f70a
#
_entry.id   80d4167a8505584c0f31453e8914f70a
#
_cell.length_a   1.000
_cell.length_b   1.000
_cell.length_c   1.000
_cell.angle_alpha   90.00
_cell.angle_beta   90.00
_cell.angle_gamma   90.00
#
_symmetry.space_group_name_H-M   'P 1'
#
loop_
_entity.id
_entity.type
_entity.pdbx_description
1 polymer ?
#
loop_
_entity_poly.entity_id
_entity_poly.type
_entity_poly.pdbx_seq_one_letter_code
_entity_poly.pdbx_strand_id
1 'polypeptide(L)'
;YDNGFKELNDFLAPEAGRVCMQETIMQFLVKFCGYSSAESDNVRRGIAKKKGTEQLLPEIERRFIEYSSTHYDITKERCQEVIKPFLQIILDASSYGFSWNHSDAYSCIGYVCGFLRHYYPLEFLTAAFNTFTGKEDKIVAITKYANKVGIKIQPPKFRYSRSGDQMYKTTSSIYKGVESIK
;
A
#
# COMPACT_ATOMS: atom_id res chain seq x y z
N TYR A 1 12.82 14.96 -3.16
CA TYR A 1 12.51 16.40 -3.22
C TYR A 1 13.35 17.14 -2.18
N ASP A 2 14.24 18.00 -2.63
CA ASP A 2 15.00 18.90 -1.76
C ASP A 2 14.40 20.30 -1.86
N ASN A 3 13.87 20.79 -0.73
CA ASN A 3 13.25 22.11 -0.65
C ASN A 3 14.16 23.16 0.03
N GLY A 4 15.37 22.78 0.42
CA GLY A 4 16.32 23.63 1.14
C GLY A 4 15.95 23.90 2.61
N PHE A 5 14.97 23.16 3.17
CA PHE A 5 14.64 23.15 4.59
C PHE A 5 15.01 21.78 5.16
N LYS A 6 16.13 21.73 5.87
CA LYS A 6 16.76 20.47 6.29
C LYS A 6 15.83 19.58 7.11
N GLU A 7 15.12 20.15 8.08
CA GLU A 7 14.22 19.39 8.97
C GLU A 7 13.05 18.76 8.22
N LEU A 8 12.53 19.42 7.19
CA LEU A 8 11.50 18.87 6.33
C LEU A 8 12.06 17.79 5.41
N ASN A 9 13.28 17.98 4.88
CA ASN A 9 13.97 16.98 4.09
C ASN A 9 14.26 15.71 4.90
N ASP A 10 14.78 15.87 6.13
CA ASP A 10 15.04 14.76 7.06
C ASP A 10 13.72 14.03 7.43
N PHE A 11 12.65 14.77 7.60
CA PHE A 11 11.31 14.22 7.87
C PHE A 11 10.79 13.36 6.71
N LEU A 12 11.04 13.76 5.47
CA LEU A 12 10.60 13.05 4.27
C LEU A 12 11.58 11.95 3.82
N ALA A 13 12.78 11.89 4.38
CA ALA A 13 13.80 10.92 3.98
C ALA A 13 13.34 9.45 4.02
N PRO A 14 12.57 8.97 5.02
CA PRO A 14 12.06 7.60 5.05
C PRO A 14 11.18 7.23 3.85
N GLU A 15 10.50 8.21 3.25
CA GLU A 15 9.68 8.05 2.03
C GLU A 15 10.42 8.51 0.77
N ALA A 16 11.76 8.52 0.80
CA ALA A 16 12.62 8.96 -0.30
C ALA A 16 12.28 10.37 -0.81
N GLY A 17 12.00 11.30 0.12
CA GLY A 17 11.66 12.70 -0.19
C GLY A 17 10.26 12.88 -0.79
N ARG A 18 9.35 11.95 -0.60
CA ARG A 18 7.97 11.99 -1.12
C ARG A 18 6.96 12.02 0.00
N VAL A 19 5.70 12.28 -0.35
CA VAL A 19 4.54 12.13 0.55
C VAL A 19 3.70 10.99 -0.01
N CYS A 20 3.90 9.78 0.50
CA CYS A 20 3.22 8.57 0.02
C CYS A 20 2.07 8.15 0.93
N MET A 21 2.19 8.41 2.23
CA MET A 21 1.25 7.93 3.23
C MET A 21 0.39 9.06 3.80
N GLN A 22 -0.85 8.75 4.12
CA GLN A 22 -1.73 9.71 4.77
C GLN A 22 -1.25 10.13 6.17
N GLU A 23 -0.58 9.24 6.87
CA GLU A 23 0.03 9.51 8.18
C GLU A 23 1.16 10.52 8.08
N THR A 24 1.90 10.55 6.98
CA THR A 24 2.93 11.55 6.73
C THR A 24 2.35 12.95 6.63
N ILE A 25 1.17 13.10 5.99
CA ILE A 25 0.44 14.38 5.98
C ILE A 25 0.05 14.79 7.40
N MET A 26 -0.50 13.87 8.19
CA MET A 26 -0.89 14.15 9.57
C MET A 26 0.31 14.55 10.43
N GLN A 27 1.42 13.81 10.33
CA GLN A 27 2.64 14.11 11.07
C GLN A 27 3.26 15.45 10.65
N PHE A 28 3.22 15.78 9.35
CA PHE A 28 3.62 17.09 8.86
C PHE A 28 2.82 18.21 9.52
N LEU A 29 1.50 18.10 9.55
CA LEU A 29 0.62 19.09 10.18
C LEU A 29 0.92 19.26 11.67
N VAL A 30 1.19 18.18 12.39
CA VAL A 30 1.56 18.24 13.81
C VAL A 30 2.94 18.86 14.00
N LYS A 31 3.95 18.36 13.26
CA LYS A 31 5.35 18.71 13.50
C LYS A 31 5.73 20.10 13.00
N PHE A 32 5.18 20.52 11.87
CA PHE A 32 5.57 21.78 11.20
C PHE A 32 4.51 22.87 11.22
N CYS A 33 3.26 22.54 11.55
CA CYS A 33 2.16 23.52 11.60
C CYS A 33 1.52 23.64 12.99
N GLY A 34 1.98 22.86 13.99
CA GLY A 34 1.49 22.94 15.35
C GLY A 34 0.04 22.49 15.55
N TYR A 35 -0.46 21.61 14.68
CA TYR A 35 -1.77 20.99 14.90
C TYR A 35 -1.70 19.91 15.98
N SER A 36 -2.79 19.71 16.71
CA SER A 36 -2.95 18.49 17.49
C SER A 36 -3.19 17.28 16.59
N SER A 37 -2.98 16.06 17.09
CA SER A 37 -3.22 14.84 16.34
C SER A 37 -4.68 14.72 15.86
N ALA A 38 -5.65 15.13 16.67
CA ALA A 38 -7.06 15.11 16.31
C ALA A 38 -7.40 16.13 15.21
N GLU A 39 -6.86 17.34 15.30
CA GLU A 39 -7.03 18.37 14.26
C GLU A 39 -6.39 17.93 12.95
N SER A 40 -5.18 17.33 12.98
CA SER A 40 -4.47 16.88 11.80
C SER A 40 -5.25 15.83 11.00
N ASP A 41 -5.95 14.89 11.67
CA ASP A 41 -6.82 13.93 11.00
C ASP A 41 -8.04 14.58 10.35
N ASN A 42 -8.66 15.54 11.03
CA ASN A 42 -9.78 16.30 10.47
C ASN A 42 -9.35 17.09 9.23
N VAL A 43 -8.21 17.76 9.27
CA VAL A 43 -7.65 18.52 8.13
C VAL A 43 -7.34 17.57 6.98
N ARG A 44 -6.65 16.46 7.24
CA ARG A 44 -6.36 15.44 6.23
C ARG A 44 -7.63 14.93 5.54
N ARG A 45 -8.68 14.61 6.32
CA ARG A 45 -9.98 14.17 5.77
C ARG A 45 -10.66 15.25 4.92
N GLY A 46 -10.55 16.51 5.34
CA GLY A 46 -11.05 17.66 4.58
C GLY A 46 -10.38 17.77 3.20
N ILE A 47 -9.04 17.69 3.19
CA ILE A 47 -8.26 17.75 1.95
C ILE A 47 -8.60 16.56 1.03
N ALA A 48 -8.63 15.32 1.57
CA ALA A 48 -8.93 14.12 0.80
C ALA A 48 -10.33 14.14 0.16
N LYS A 49 -11.31 14.72 0.84
CA LYS A 49 -12.68 14.85 0.34
C LYS A 49 -12.90 16.10 -0.54
N LYS A 50 -11.86 16.91 -0.74
CA LYS A 50 -11.91 18.21 -1.43
C LYS A 50 -13.01 19.14 -0.87
N LYS A 51 -13.31 19.01 0.44
CA LYS A 51 -14.28 19.82 1.15
C LYS A 51 -13.57 20.88 1.96
N GLY A 52 -13.86 22.16 1.67
CA GLY A 52 -13.27 23.29 2.39
C GLY A 52 -11.77 23.50 2.12
N THR A 53 -11.23 22.95 1.04
CA THR A 53 -9.81 23.09 0.67
C THR A 53 -9.41 24.56 0.50
N GLU A 54 -10.30 25.41 0.00
CA GLU A 54 -10.09 26.85 -0.14
C GLU A 54 -9.82 27.58 1.18
N GLN A 55 -10.36 27.06 2.29
CA GLN A 55 -10.14 27.59 3.63
C GLN A 55 -9.00 26.88 4.35
N LEU A 56 -8.83 25.58 4.14
CA LEU A 56 -7.83 24.76 4.81
C LEU A 56 -6.41 25.08 4.34
N LEU A 57 -6.19 25.28 3.05
CA LEU A 57 -4.85 25.53 2.53
C LEU A 57 -4.21 26.84 3.02
N PRO A 58 -4.92 27.99 3.01
CA PRO A 58 -4.39 29.22 3.58
C PRO A 58 -4.10 29.10 5.09
N GLU A 59 -4.93 28.36 5.82
CA GLU A 59 -4.71 28.13 7.25
C GLU A 59 -3.47 27.25 7.50
N ILE A 60 -3.26 26.21 6.72
CA ILE A 60 -2.05 25.39 6.81
C ILE A 60 -0.80 26.23 6.47
N GLU A 61 -0.87 27.03 5.40
CA GLU A 61 0.22 27.94 5.01
C GLU A 61 0.57 28.92 6.16
N ARG A 62 -0.43 29.57 6.71
CA ARG A 62 -0.27 30.51 7.84
C ARG A 62 0.39 29.84 9.05
N ARG A 63 -0.17 28.69 9.48
CA ARG A 63 0.35 27.95 10.64
C ARG A 63 1.76 27.42 10.38
N PHE A 64 2.05 26.93 9.18
CA PHE A 64 3.40 26.49 8.83
C PHE A 64 4.43 27.62 8.98
N ILE A 65 4.12 28.81 8.44
CA ILE A 65 5.01 29.97 8.53
C ILE A 65 5.22 30.38 9.98
N GLU A 66 4.15 30.53 10.77
CA GLU A 66 4.22 30.94 12.16
C GLU A 66 4.95 29.92 13.03
N TYR A 67 4.58 28.65 12.94
CA TYR A 67 5.12 27.60 13.78
C TYR A 67 6.57 27.26 13.39
N SER A 68 6.85 27.02 12.11
CA SER A 68 8.18 26.63 11.68
C SER A 68 9.21 27.72 11.86
N SER A 69 8.88 28.99 11.60
CA SER A 69 9.82 30.11 11.83
C SER A 69 10.12 30.36 13.31
N THR A 70 9.30 29.83 14.23
CA THR A 70 9.52 29.98 15.67
C THR A 70 10.28 28.77 16.26
N HIS A 71 10.09 27.58 15.71
CA HIS A 71 10.61 26.34 16.29
C HIS A 71 11.83 25.78 15.54
N TYR A 72 12.10 26.26 14.34
CA TYR A 72 13.23 25.82 13.51
C TYR A 72 14.08 27.01 13.04
N ASP A 73 15.28 26.73 12.61
CA ASP A 73 16.20 27.76 12.07
C ASP A 73 15.87 28.05 10.58
N ILE A 74 14.71 28.70 10.39
CA ILE A 74 14.21 29.09 9.06
C ILE A 74 13.46 30.43 9.14
N THR A 75 13.71 31.32 8.18
CA THR A 75 13.03 32.63 8.13
C THR A 75 11.59 32.50 7.60
N LYS A 76 10.73 33.49 7.91
CA LYS A 76 9.33 33.49 7.42
C LYS A 76 9.25 33.52 5.90
N GLU A 77 10.13 34.28 5.25
CA GLU A 77 10.22 34.38 3.79
C GLU A 77 10.56 33.03 3.19
N ARG A 78 11.52 32.33 3.79
CA ARG A 78 11.89 30.98 3.33
C ARG A 78 10.78 29.96 3.58
N CYS A 79 10.06 30.06 4.69
CA CYS A 79 8.86 29.25 4.93
C CYS A 79 7.82 29.43 3.83
N GLN A 80 7.57 30.68 3.38
CA GLN A 80 6.62 30.94 2.28
C GLN A 80 7.04 30.31 0.96
N GLU A 81 8.33 30.32 0.65
CA GLU A 81 8.84 29.67 -0.56
C GLU A 81 8.71 28.15 -0.52
N VAL A 82 8.95 27.54 0.64
CA VAL A 82 8.90 26.08 0.85
C VAL A 82 7.47 25.57 0.85
N ILE A 83 6.55 26.23 1.55
CA ILE A 83 5.20 25.71 1.77
C ILE A 83 4.35 25.69 0.50
N LYS A 84 4.45 26.69 -0.37
CA LYS A 84 3.62 26.79 -1.57
C LYS A 84 3.71 25.57 -2.49
N PRO A 85 4.89 25.14 -2.96
CA PRO A 85 5.02 23.93 -3.75
C PRO A 85 4.67 22.67 -2.94
N PHE A 86 4.92 22.66 -1.62
CA PHE A 86 4.64 21.51 -0.79
C PHE A 86 3.13 21.30 -0.56
N LEU A 87 2.34 22.35 -0.46
CA LEU A 87 0.87 22.24 -0.42
C LEU A 87 0.31 21.57 -1.68
N GLN A 88 0.88 21.84 -2.85
CA GLN A 88 0.48 21.15 -4.08
C GLN A 88 0.79 19.65 -4.01
N ILE A 89 1.97 19.29 -3.50
CA ILE A 89 2.34 17.88 -3.27
C ILE A 89 1.36 17.19 -2.30
N ILE A 90 0.98 17.87 -1.21
CA ILE A 90 -0.02 17.35 -0.26
C ILE A 90 -1.39 17.15 -0.95
N LEU A 91 -1.83 18.09 -1.79
CA LEU A 91 -3.08 17.96 -2.52
C LEU A 91 -3.06 16.76 -3.47
N ASP A 92 -2.01 16.59 -4.22
CA ASP A 92 -1.86 15.49 -5.16
C ASP A 92 -1.79 14.14 -4.41
N ALA A 93 -1.00 14.07 -3.35
CA ALA A 93 -0.85 12.88 -2.51
C ALA A 93 -2.14 12.51 -1.78
N SER A 94 -2.94 13.48 -1.34
CA SER A 94 -4.14 13.23 -0.54
C SER A 94 -5.23 12.45 -1.28
N SER A 95 -5.24 12.52 -2.62
CA SER A 95 -6.17 11.75 -3.46
C SER A 95 -5.81 10.27 -3.51
N TYR A 96 -4.57 9.91 -3.23
CA TYR A 96 -4.00 8.56 -3.33
C TYR A 96 -3.33 8.10 -2.03
N GLY A 97 -3.42 8.90 -0.95
CA GLY A 97 -2.76 8.60 0.31
C GLY A 97 -3.12 7.22 0.85
N PHE A 98 -2.12 6.37 0.95
CA PHE A 98 -2.26 5.01 1.45
C PHE A 98 -2.02 4.99 2.96
N SER A 99 -2.70 4.12 3.70
CA SER A 99 -2.46 4.00 5.15
C SER A 99 -1.27 3.09 5.43
N TRP A 100 -0.41 3.50 6.36
CA TRP A 100 0.71 2.70 6.87
C TRP A 100 0.27 1.33 7.37
N ASN A 101 -0.78 1.27 8.18
CA ASN A 101 -1.30 0.02 8.74
C ASN A 101 -1.71 -0.96 7.65
N HIS A 102 -2.34 -0.45 6.60
CA HIS A 102 -2.73 -1.28 5.46
C HIS A 102 -1.51 -1.72 4.65
N SER A 103 -0.59 -0.81 4.37
CA SER A 103 0.65 -1.09 3.62
C SER A 103 1.51 -2.13 4.31
N ASP A 104 1.74 -2.01 5.62
CA ASP A 104 2.55 -2.92 6.41
C ASP A 104 1.95 -4.33 6.43
N ALA A 105 0.65 -4.45 6.76
CA ALA A 105 -0.04 -5.73 6.78
C ALA A 105 0.02 -6.45 5.42
N TYR A 106 -0.23 -5.74 4.32
CA TYR A 106 -0.16 -6.32 2.98
C TYR A 106 1.27 -6.64 2.56
N SER A 107 2.26 -5.88 2.97
CA SER A 107 3.68 -6.17 2.72
C SER A 107 4.11 -7.45 3.42
N CYS A 108 3.71 -7.65 4.68
CA CYS A 108 3.95 -8.89 5.41
C CYS A 108 3.30 -10.10 4.73
N ILE A 109 2.03 -9.98 4.34
CA ILE A 109 1.32 -11.04 3.60
C ILE A 109 2.02 -11.31 2.26
N GLY A 110 2.39 -10.27 1.52
CA GLY A 110 3.12 -10.38 0.26
C GLY A 110 4.45 -11.11 0.40
N TYR A 111 5.20 -10.78 1.45
CA TYR A 111 6.46 -11.47 1.77
C TYR A 111 6.24 -12.95 2.07
N VAL A 112 5.27 -13.29 2.93
CA VAL A 112 4.92 -14.68 3.26
C VAL A 112 4.49 -15.44 2.01
N CYS A 113 3.66 -14.85 1.16
CA CYS A 113 3.26 -15.43 -0.11
C CYS A 113 4.46 -15.67 -1.04
N GLY A 114 5.38 -14.72 -1.12
CA GLY A 114 6.61 -14.84 -1.90
C GLY A 114 7.50 -15.98 -1.38
N PHE A 115 7.68 -16.07 -0.07
CA PHE A 115 8.43 -17.13 0.60
C PHE A 115 7.81 -18.51 0.32
N LEU A 116 6.51 -18.67 0.56
CA LEU A 116 5.81 -19.94 0.32
C LEU A 116 5.84 -20.33 -1.15
N ARG A 117 5.66 -19.39 -2.06
CA ARG A 117 5.75 -19.64 -3.49
C ARG A 117 7.13 -20.10 -3.93
N HIS A 118 8.19 -19.64 -3.28
CA HIS A 118 9.58 -20.01 -3.60
C HIS A 118 9.96 -21.36 -3.02
N TYR A 119 9.73 -21.56 -1.73
CA TYR A 119 10.20 -22.75 -1.02
C TYR A 119 9.21 -23.92 -1.02
N TYR A 120 7.91 -23.63 -1.16
CA TYR A 120 6.80 -24.60 -1.13
C TYR A 120 5.84 -24.41 -2.31
N PRO A 121 6.36 -24.44 -3.56
CA PRO A 121 5.55 -24.06 -4.73
C PRO A 121 4.35 -24.99 -4.98
N LEU A 122 4.46 -26.29 -4.66
CA LEU A 122 3.34 -27.24 -4.82
C LEU A 122 2.17 -26.91 -3.88
N GLU A 123 2.49 -26.68 -2.60
CA GLU A 123 1.52 -26.34 -1.58
C GLU A 123 0.88 -24.99 -1.88
N PHE A 124 1.70 -24.00 -2.19
CA PHE A 124 1.23 -22.65 -2.50
C PHE A 124 0.30 -22.64 -3.72
N LEU A 125 0.70 -23.30 -4.81
CA LEU A 125 -0.13 -23.35 -6.01
C LEU A 125 -1.41 -24.15 -5.80
N THR A 126 -1.37 -25.24 -5.03
CA THR A 126 -2.57 -26.01 -4.70
C THR A 126 -3.56 -25.17 -3.90
N ALA A 127 -3.09 -24.43 -2.90
CA ALA A 127 -3.93 -23.50 -2.15
C ALA A 127 -4.48 -22.38 -3.03
N ALA A 128 -3.65 -21.82 -3.93
CA ALA A 128 -4.07 -20.77 -4.85
C ALA A 128 -5.16 -21.26 -5.83
N PHE A 129 -5.02 -22.46 -6.40
CA PHE A 129 -6.06 -23.06 -7.24
C PHE A 129 -7.37 -23.23 -6.49
N ASN A 130 -7.33 -23.73 -5.25
CA ASN A 130 -8.53 -23.93 -4.42
C ASN A 130 -9.18 -22.59 -4.05
N THR A 131 -8.37 -21.56 -3.79
CA THR A 131 -8.88 -20.22 -3.42
C THR A 131 -9.52 -19.51 -4.61
N PHE A 132 -9.01 -19.72 -5.81
CA PHE A 132 -9.48 -19.02 -7.01
C PHE A 132 -10.40 -19.89 -7.88
N THR A 133 -10.96 -20.97 -7.36
CA THR A 133 -11.98 -21.78 -8.05
C THR A 133 -13.12 -20.87 -8.55
N GLY A 134 -13.50 -21.03 -9.82
CA GLY A 134 -14.52 -20.20 -10.47
C GLY A 134 -14.04 -18.84 -11.00
N LYS A 135 -12.74 -18.48 -10.85
CA LYS A 135 -12.15 -17.27 -11.42
C LYS A 135 -11.17 -17.63 -12.54
N GLU A 136 -11.69 -17.77 -13.75
CA GLU A 136 -10.94 -18.31 -14.90
C GLU A 136 -9.65 -17.54 -15.20
N ASP A 137 -9.68 -16.21 -15.19
CA ASP A 137 -8.51 -15.36 -15.42
C ASP A 137 -7.36 -15.66 -14.45
N LYS A 138 -7.68 -15.87 -13.17
CA LYS A 138 -6.72 -16.24 -12.14
C LYS A 138 -6.20 -17.66 -12.33
N ILE A 139 -7.08 -18.61 -12.62
CA ILE A 139 -6.71 -20.00 -12.88
C ILE A 139 -5.76 -20.10 -14.08
N VAL A 140 -6.03 -19.38 -15.17
CA VAL A 140 -5.14 -19.32 -16.32
C VAL A 140 -3.76 -18.78 -15.96
N ALA A 141 -3.71 -17.67 -15.19
CA ALA A 141 -2.46 -17.07 -14.76
C ALA A 141 -1.64 -18.03 -13.88
N ILE A 142 -2.28 -18.70 -12.90
CA ILE A 142 -1.64 -19.66 -12.02
C ILE A 142 -1.15 -20.88 -12.80
N THR A 143 -1.93 -21.37 -13.78
CA THR A 143 -1.55 -22.49 -14.65
C THR A 143 -0.29 -22.15 -15.48
N LYS A 144 -0.24 -20.95 -16.07
CA LYS A 144 0.95 -20.49 -16.80
C LYS A 144 2.20 -20.46 -15.89
N TYR A 145 2.03 -19.98 -14.66
CA TYR A 145 3.13 -19.96 -13.71
C TYR A 145 3.56 -21.37 -13.28
N ALA A 146 2.60 -22.29 -12.99
CA ALA A 146 2.91 -23.67 -12.63
C ALA A 146 3.75 -24.35 -13.73
N ASN A 147 3.34 -24.20 -14.98
CA ASN A 147 4.09 -24.72 -16.14
C ASN A 147 5.51 -24.13 -16.23
N LYS A 148 5.65 -22.83 -15.98
CA LYS A 148 6.97 -22.15 -15.99
C LYS A 148 7.93 -22.70 -14.94
N VAL A 149 7.42 -23.11 -13.78
CA VAL A 149 8.24 -23.70 -12.68
C VAL A 149 8.30 -25.23 -12.73
N GLY A 150 7.81 -25.85 -13.79
CA GLY A 150 7.89 -27.31 -14.01
C GLY A 150 6.87 -28.14 -13.23
N ILE A 151 5.86 -27.50 -12.62
CA ILE A 151 4.78 -28.19 -11.88
C ILE A 151 3.68 -28.55 -12.85
N LYS A 152 3.41 -29.85 -13.00
CA LYS A 152 2.38 -30.39 -13.89
C LYS A 152 1.01 -30.38 -13.22
N ILE A 153 0.02 -29.81 -13.90
CA ILE A 153 -1.38 -29.90 -13.50
C ILE A 153 -1.99 -31.08 -14.25
N GLN A 154 -2.41 -32.08 -13.51
CA GLN A 154 -2.93 -33.34 -14.06
C GLN A 154 -4.47 -33.34 -14.06
N PRO A 155 -5.11 -34.01 -15.01
CA PRO A 155 -6.54 -34.28 -14.95
C PRO A 155 -6.90 -35.11 -13.70
N PRO A 156 -8.19 -35.18 -13.32
CA PRO A 156 -8.63 -36.01 -12.22
C PRO A 156 -8.17 -37.47 -12.36
N LYS A 157 -7.69 -38.06 -11.27
CA LYS A 157 -7.35 -39.49 -11.19
C LYS A 157 -7.96 -40.09 -9.94
N PHE A 158 -8.60 -41.23 -10.08
CA PHE A 158 -9.30 -41.92 -8.99
C PHE A 158 -8.50 -42.04 -7.69
N ARG A 159 -7.22 -42.34 -7.78
CA ARG A 159 -6.34 -42.51 -6.61
C ARG A 159 -5.99 -41.20 -5.89
N TYR A 160 -5.94 -40.08 -6.60
CA TYR A 160 -5.38 -38.82 -6.11
C TYR A 160 -6.39 -37.67 -6.04
N SER A 161 -7.49 -37.78 -6.77
CA SER A 161 -8.51 -36.76 -6.79
C SER A 161 -9.53 -36.99 -5.68
N ARG A 162 -10.00 -35.91 -5.06
CA ARG A 162 -11.10 -35.92 -4.09
C ARG A 162 -12.40 -35.49 -4.78
N SER A 163 -13.52 -35.79 -4.16
CA SER A 163 -14.82 -35.30 -4.59
C SER A 163 -14.88 -33.77 -4.47
N GLY A 164 -15.49 -33.12 -5.44
CA GLY A 164 -15.56 -31.65 -5.55
C GLY A 164 -14.40 -31.07 -6.34
N ASP A 165 -14.45 -29.75 -6.55
CA ASP A 165 -13.47 -29.01 -7.37
C ASP A 165 -12.10 -28.79 -6.70
N GLN A 166 -11.87 -29.40 -5.54
CA GLN A 166 -10.65 -29.19 -4.79
C GLN A 166 -9.44 -29.87 -5.47
N MET A 167 -8.39 -29.11 -5.64
CA MET A 167 -7.10 -29.62 -6.09
C MET A 167 -6.41 -30.43 -4.98
N TYR A 168 -5.72 -31.48 -5.38
CA TYR A 168 -4.90 -32.30 -4.49
C TYR A 168 -3.45 -32.34 -4.99
N LYS A 169 -2.48 -32.22 -4.10
CA LYS A 169 -1.07 -32.30 -4.45
C LYS A 169 -0.48 -33.68 -4.21
N THR A 170 0.51 -34.03 -5.01
CA THR A 170 1.48 -35.11 -4.77
C THR A 170 2.89 -34.52 -4.68
N THR A 171 3.91 -35.35 -4.64
CA THR A 171 5.31 -34.89 -4.57
C THR A 171 5.78 -34.05 -5.76
N SER A 172 5.11 -34.13 -6.92
CA SER A 172 5.56 -33.46 -8.15
C SER A 172 4.43 -32.91 -9.04
N SER A 173 3.18 -33.10 -8.65
CA SER A 173 2.03 -32.73 -9.47
C SER A 173 0.82 -32.31 -8.65
N ILE A 174 -0.02 -31.49 -9.26
CA ILE A 174 -1.33 -31.08 -8.71
C ILE A 174 -2.41 -31.79 -9.54
N TYR A 175 -3.34 -32.46 -8.88
CA TYR A 175 -4.47 -33.12 -9.52
C TYR A 175 -5.75 -32.33 -9.32
N LYS A 176 -6.51 -32.16 -10.39
CA LYS A 176 -7.86 -31.55 -10.33
C LYS A 176 -8.79 -32.46 -9.54
N GLY A 177 -9.71 -31.85 -8.78
CA GLY A 177 -10.84 -32.57 -8.17
C GLY A 177 -11.80 -33.10 -9.22
N VAL A 178 -12.69 -34.01 -8.82
CA VAL A 178 -13.78 -34.51 -9.65
C VAL A 178 -15.03 -33.72 -9.30
N GLU A 179 -15.62 -33.03 -10.30
CA GLU A 179 -16.94 -32.41 -10.12
C GLU A 179 -17.93 -33.47 -9.66
N SER A 180 -18.67 -33.19 -8.61
CA SER A 180 -19.75 -34.09 -8.19
C SER A 180 -20.79 -34.15 -9.31
N ILE A 181 -20.94 -35.29 -9.90
CA ILE A 181 -22.06 -35.57 -10.80
C ILE A 181 -23.33 -35.32 -9.98
N LYS A 182 -24.09 -34.27 -10.32
CA LYS A 182 -25.42 -34.03 -9.77
C LYS A 182 -26.43 -35.02 -10.31
#